data_bf3edefaf0a3d8cb11ef5934dc870626
#
_entry.id   bf3edefaf0a3d8cb11ef5934dc870626
#
_cell.length_a   1.000
_cell.length_b   1.000
_cell.length_c   1.000
_cell.angle_alpha   90.00
_cell.angle_beta   90.00
_cell.angle_gamma   90.00
#
_symmetry.space_group_name_H-M   'P 1'
#
loop_
_entity.id
_entity.type
_entity.pdbx_description
1 polymer ?
#
loop_
_entity_poly.entity_id
_entity_poly.type
_entity_poly.pdbx_seq_one_letter_code
_entity_poly.pdbx_strand_id
1 'polypeptide(L)'
;EVQGLKRDLAERVERYQSAWREVEDMGAVLKDPRTGLVDFYGQVDGKFVWLCWRYGEEAVTHYHGLNEGFASRKPIESTMRHRHLN
;
A
#
# COMPACT_ATOMS: atom_id res chain seq x y z
N GLU A 1 -15.76 -20.04 -24.90
CA GLU A 1 -14.97 -19.81 -26.10
C GLU A 1 -13.60 -19.21 -25.79
N VAL A 2 -12.57 -19.62 -26.53
CA VAL A 2 -11.18 -19.20 -26.25
C VAL A 2 -10.98 -17.69 -26.37
N GLN A 3 -11.58 -17.07 -27.38
CA GLN A 3 -11.44 -15.63 -27.60
C GLN A 3 -12.17 -14.82 -26.51
N GLY A 4 -13.32 -15.30 -26.09
CA GLY A 4 -14.04 -14.67 -24.99
C GLY A 4 -13.25 -14.71 -23.69
N LEU A 5 -12.59 -15.82 -23.39
CA LEU A 5 -11.74 -15.95 -22.20
C LEU A 5 -10.53 -15.02 -22.27
N LYS A 6 -9.90 -14.90 -23.45
CA LYS A 6 -8.76 -13.99 -23.64
C LYS A 6 -9.16 -12.53 -23.42
N ARG A 7 -10.34 -12.16 -23.92
CA ARG A 7 -10.86 -10.79 -23.74
C ARG A 7 -11.12 -10.48 -22.27
N ASP A 8 -11.79 -11.40 -21.55
CA ASP A 8 -12.05 -11.26 -20.14
C ASP A 8 -10.76 -11.09 -19.33
N LEU A 9 -9.75 -11.88 -19.66
CA LEU A 9 -8.46 -11.81 -18.99
C LEU A 9 -7.79 -10.45 -19.24
N ALA A 10 -7.81 -9.97 -20.48
CA ALA A 10 -7.25 -8.67 -20.82
C ALA A 10 -7.95 -7.53 -20.08
N GLU A 11 -9.28 -7.56 -19.98
CA GLU A 11 -10.05 -6.56 -19.24
C GLU A 11 -9.72 -6.57 -17.76
N ARG A 12 -9.52 -7.75 -17.16
CA ARG A 12 -9.13 -7.86 -15.75
C ARG A 12 -7.74 -7.31 -15.50
N VAL A 13 -6.80 -7.56 -16.40
CA VAL A 13 -5.46 -7.03 -16.33
C VAL A 13 -5.48 -5.51 -16.42
N GLU A 14 -6.25 -4.93 -17.34
CA GLU A 14 -6.38 -3.47 -17.45
C GLU A 14 -6.94 -2.85 -16.21
N ARG A 15 -7.98 -3.44 -15.61
CA ARG A 15 -8.56 -2.95 -14.36
C ARG A 15 -7.57 -3.01 -13.21
N TYR A 16 -6.80 -4.08 -13.13
CA TYR A 16 -5.76 -4.24 -12.12
C TYR A 16 -4.68 -3.16 -12.27
N GLN A 17 -4.22 -2.91 -13.49
CA GLN A 17 -3.22 -1.89 -13.76
C GLN A 17 -3.73 -0.48 -13.47
N SER A 18 -5.00 -0.21 -13.77
CA SER A 18 -5.62 1.09 -13.46
C SER A 18 -5.71 1.32 -11.95
N ALA A 19 -6.11 0.31 -11.18
CA ALA A 19 -6.17 0.38 -9.74
C ALA A 19 -4.77 0.61 -9.15
N TRP A 20 -3.77 -0.04 -9.70
CA TRP A 20 -2.38 0.15 -9.29
C TRP A 20 -1.91 1.58 -9.50
N ARG A 21 -2.21 2.16 -10.67
CA ARG A 21 -1.86 3.55 -10.97
C ARG A 21 -2.54 4.52 -10.02
N GLU A 22 -3.80 4.28 -9.68
CA GLU A 22 -4.52 5.10 -8.71
C GLU A 22 -3.83 5.09 -7.35
N VAL A 23 -3.37 3.93 -6.90
CA VAL A 23 -2.64 3.78 -5.65
C VAL A 23 -1.32 4.57 -5.70
N GLU A 24 -0.58 4.46 -6.80
CA GLU A 24 0.67 5.21 -6.99
C GLU A 24 0.43 6.72 -7.03
N ASP A 25 -0.64 7.16 -7.69
CA ASP A 25 -0.99 8.57 -7.79
C ASP A 25 -1.36 9.17 -6.43
N MET A 26 -1.77 8.34 -5.48
CA MET A 26 -2.03 8.77 -4.11
C MET A 26 -0.76 8.91 -3.27
N GLY A 27 0.40 8.74 -3.87
CA GLY A 27 1.68 8.80 -3.16
C GLY A 27 2.06 7.51 -2.45
N ALA A 28 1.42 6.40 -2.79
CA ALA A 28 1.71 5.11 -2.22
C ALA A 28 2.77 4.36 -3.04
N VAL A 29 3.54 3.52 -2.37
CA VAL A 29 4.53 2.66 -3.01
C VAL A 29 4.09 1.21 -2.81
N LEU A 30 3.84 0.53 -3.92
CA LEU A 30 3.43 -0.86 -3.90
C LEU A 30 4.67 -1.74 -3.79
N LYS A 31 4.88 -2.31 -2.61
CA LYS A 31 6.10 -3.05 -2.29
C LYS A 31 6.05 -4.51 -2.73
N ASP A 32 4.92 -5.17 -2.55
CA ASP A 32 4.77 -6.56 -2.95
C ASP A 32 3.35 -6.80 -3.46
N PRO A 33 3.20 -6.90 -4.79
CA PRO A 33 1.88 -7.12 -5.38
C PRO A 33 1.25 -8.47 -5.00
N ARG A 34 2.07 -9.45 -4.66
CA ARG A 34 1.55 -10.80 -4.33
C ARG A 34 0.86 -10.82 -2.98
N THR A 35 1.36 -10.04 -2.04
CA THR A 35 0.79 -9.94 -0.69
C THR A 35 -0.06 -8.69 -0.49
N GLY A 36 -0.06 -7.77 -1.47
CA GLY A 36 -0.76 -6.51 -1.36
C GLY A 36 -0.16 -5.58 -0.32
N LEU A 37 1.16 -5.56 -0.25
CA LEU A 37 1.88 -4.70 0.69
C LEU A 37 2.11 -3.33 0.08
N VAL A 38 1.62 -2.29 0.77
CA VAL A 38 1.66 -0.91 0.30
C VAL A 38 2.23 -0.02 1.39
N ASP A 39 3.18 0.84 1.02
CA ASP A 39 3.74 1.85 1.90
C ASP A 39 3.29 3.25 1.47
N PHE A 40 2.95 4.07 2.45
CA PHE A 40 2.60 5.48 2.26
C PHE A 40 3.61 6.34 2.99
N TYR A 41 4.12 7.37 2.33
CA TYR A 41 5.02 8.32 2.99
C TYR A 41 4.22 9.15 3.99
N GLY A 42 4.68 9.18 5.24
CA GLY A 42 3.95 9.87 6.28
C GLY A 42 4.81 10.28 7.46
N GLN A 43 4.16 10.69 8.53
CA GLN A 43 4.81 11.05 9.79
C GLN A 43 4.14 10.34 10.96
N VAL A 44 4.96 9.90 11.90
CA VAL A 44 4.52 9.41 13.21
C VAL A 44 5.31 10.18 14.26
N ASP A 45 4.61 10.90 15.12
CA ASP A 45 5.21 11.77 16.15
C ASP A 45 6.26 12.75 15.57
N GLY A 46 5.97 13.30 14.39
CA GLY A 46 6.82 14.26 13.72
C GLY A 46 8.00 13.68 12.94
N LYS A 47 8.18 12.37 12.98
CA LYS A 47 9.26 11.70 12.25
C LYS A 47 8.73 11.16 10.93
N PHE A 48 9.50 11.34 9.85
CA PHE A 48 9.15 10.76 8.55
C PHE A 48 9.33 9.25 8.59
N VAL A 49 8.30 8.55 8.15
CA VAL A 49 8.25 7.09 8.17
C VAL A 49 7.46 6.60 6.95
N TRP A 50 7.46 5.28 6.75
CA TRP A 50 6.52 4.61 5.87
C TRP A 50 5.34 4.11 6.70
N LEU A 51 4.15 4.61 6.42
CA LEU A 51 2.90 4.03 6.92
C LEU A 51 2.66 2.77 6.10
N CYS A 52 2.50 1.64 6.77
CA CYS A 52 2.50 0.33 6.12
C CYS A 52 1.13 -0.32 6.21
N TRP A 53 0.60 -0.71 5.05
CA TRP A 53 -0.67 -1.40 4.95
C TRP A 53 -0.48 -2.70 4.17
N ARG A 54 -1.13 -3.75 4.64
CA ARG A 54 -1.16 -5.03 3.96
C ARG A 54 -2.60 -5.39 3.62
N TYR A 55 -2.83 -5.96 2.44
CA TYR A 55 -4.16 -6.41 2.03
C TYR A 55 -4.79 -7.28 3.11
N GLY A 56 -6.03 -6.98 3.45
CA GLY A 56 -6.77 -7.65 4.53
C GLY A 56 -6.80 -6.86 5.84
N GLU A 57 -5.95 -5.86 6.01
CA GLU A 57 -6.03 -4.96 7.16
C GLU A 57 -7.12 -3.92 6.94
N GLU A 58 -7.93 -3.64 7.96
CA GLU A 58 -9.05 -2.70 7.83
C GLU A 58 -8.60 -1.25 7.71
N ALA A 59 -7.43 -0.93 8.24
CA ALA A 59 -6.89 0.42 8.24
C ALA A 59 -5.37 0.37 8.28
N VAL A 60 -4.74 1.52 8.09
CA VAL A 60 -3.29 1.64 8.27
C VAL A 60 -3.01 1.73 9.76
N THR A 61 -2.47 0.66 10.32
CA THR A 61 -2.23 0.54 11.76
C THR A 61 -0.75 0.37 12.13
N HIS A 62 0.11 0.29 11.13
CA HIS A 62 1.54 0.04 11.34
C HIS A 62 2.40 1.00 10.53
N TYR A 63 3.63 1.15 10.97
CA TYR A 63 4.63 1.94 10.26
C TYR A 63 6.02 1.30 10.42
N HIS A 64 6.95 1.68 9.57
CA HIS A 64 8.37 1.33 9.72
C HIS A 64 9.23 2.52 9.30
N GLY A 65 10.50 2.52 9.72
CA GLY A 65 11.43 3.57 9.36
C GLY A 65 11.73 3.58 7.86
N LEU A 66 12.25 4.70 7.38
CA LEU A 66 12.55 4.87 5.95
C LEU A 66 13.55 3.85 5.42
N ASN A 67 14.44 3.36 6.28
CA ASN A 67 15.46 2.36 5.92
C ASN A 67 15.12 0.96 6.45
N GLU A 68 13.88 0.75 6.88
CA GLU A 68 13.40 -0.53 7.38
C GLU A 68 12.36 -1.12 6.44
N GLY A 69 12.04 -2.40 6.60
CA GLY A 69 11.04 -3.08 5.80
C GLY A 69 9.88 -3.61 6.62
N PHE A 70 9.04 -4.43 5.98
CA PHE A 70 7.83 -4.99 6.59
C PHE A 70 8.11 -5.74 7.91
N ALA A 71 9.22 -6.47 7.98
CA ALA A 71 9.57 -7.25 9.17
C ALA A 71 9.82 -6.39 10.41
N SER A 72 10.14 -5.11 10.22
CA SER A 72 10.42 -4.15 11.30
C SER A 72 9.25 -3.25 11.60
N ARG A 73 8.08 -3.47 11.01
CA ARG A 73 6.93 -2.59 11.22
C ARG A 73 6.43 -2.66 12.65
N LYS A 74 5.98 -1.52 13.14
CA LYS A 74 5.52 -1.33 14.50
C LYS A 74 4.09 -0.81 14.50
N PRO A 75 3.29 -1.15 15.51
CA PRO A 75 1.93 -0.60 15.59
C PRO A 75 1.95 0.89 15.89
N ILE A 76 1.00 1.62 15.27
CA ILE A 76 0.74 3.01 15.63
C ILE A 76 -0.12 2.97 16.88
N GLU A 77 0.44 3.42 17.99
CA GLU A 77 -0.27 3.41 19.28
C GLU A 77 -1.23 4.61 19.37
N SER A 78 -2.26 4.49 20.20
CA SER A 78 -3.30 5.51 20.32
C SER A 78 -2.78 6.88 20.78
N THR A 79 -1.63 6.92 21.44
CA THR A 79 -0.98 8.15 21.89
C THR A 79 -0.14 8.83 20.82
N MET A 80 0.14 8.13 19.73
CA MET A 80 0.96 8.65 18.63
C MET A 80 0.11 9.46 17.66
N ARG A 81 0.69 10.55 17.16
CA ARG A 81 0.09 11.32 16.07
C ARG A 81 0.68 10.84 14.76
N HIS A 82 -0.16 10.61 13.80
CA HIS A 82 0.28 10.19 12.46
C HIS A 82 -0.54 10.85 11.37
N ARG A 83 0.07 11.00 10.21
CA ARG A 83 -0.61 11.49 9.01
C ARG A 83 0.08 11.01 7.74
N HIS A 84 -0.72 10.84 6.72
CA HIS A 84 -0.26 10.55 5.37
C HIS A 84 0.20 11.85 4.70
N LEU A 85 1.34 11.78 4.03
CA LEU A 85 1.91 12.91 3.27
C LEU A 85 1.94 12.55 1.80
N ASN A 86 1.39 13.42 0.99
CA ASN A 86 1.45 13.31 -0.47
C ASN A 86 2.54 14.21 -1.02
#